data_9429911ca5a54d31b7e0f69ec0bc5462
#
_entry.id   9429911ca5a54d31b7e0f69ec0bc5462
#
_cell.length_a   1.000
_cell.length_b   1.000
_cell.length_c   1.000
_cell.angle_alpha   90.00
_cell.angle_beta   90.00
_cell.angle_gamma   90.00
#
_symmetry.space_group_name_H-M   'P 1'
#
loop_
_entity.id
_entity.type
_entity.pdbx_description
1 polymer ?
#
loop_
_entity_poly.entity_id
_entity_poly.type
_entity_poly.pdbx_seq_one_letter_code
_entity_poly.pdbx_strand_id
1 'polypeptide(L)'
;MANKTFVIGHVNPDTDSIASAMGYAWLLRERDGAEAVAARAGALNPQSAWLLKQLKLDPPVLLTDASPRFESVMQRLDSLRPDSQLGLAWTLASKTGGIAPVVNEDGKPYGLINGLSLFKYFTQILGPRPGDTTVREMMSAPCKDAADTNVPKFPASGHIRDFLNRILRDETDEYWVVDENNLYLGIARQRDILNPPRLKIILVDHNEPRQAIAALEEAELLEILDHHRLGNPHTHTPIRFTVDIVGSTSTLVSEMTAEA
;
A
#
# COMPACT_ATOMS: atom_id res chain seq x y z
N MET A 1 4.46 4.99 -0.92
CA MET A 1 5.20 3.91 -0.23
C MET A 1 6.06 3.06 -1.19
N ALA A 2 5.81 3.04 -2.46
CA ALA A 2 6.43 2.11 -3.43
C ALA A 2 7.97 2.14 -3.56
N ASN A 3 8.65 3.13 -2.99
CA ASN A 3 10.12 3.23 -3.13
C ASN A 3 10.90 3.02 -1.83
N LYS A 4 10.21 2.84 -0.70
CA LYS A 4 10.87 2.66 0.60
C LYS A 4 11.32 1.21 0.80
N THR A 5 12.56 1.04 1.25
CA THR A 5 13.10 -0.26 1.66
C THR A 5 13.10 -0.33 3.19
N PHE A 6 12.46 -1.34 3.75
CA PHE A 6 12.41 -1.55 5.20
C PHE A 6 13.53 -2.51 5.62
N VAL A 7 14.38 -2.06 6.53
CA VAL A 7 15.38 -2.90 7.19
C VAL A 7 14.80 -3.37 8.52
N ILE A 8 14.59 -4.67 8.66
CA ILE A 8 13.78 -5.23 9.75
C ILE A 8 14.44 -6.46 10.38
N GLY A 9 14.46 -6.49 11.69
CA GLY A 9 14.88 -7.65 12.46
C GLY A 9 13.75 -8.63 12.79
N HIS A 10 14.03 -9.62 13.62
CA HIS A 10 13.09 -10.68 13.97
C HIS A 10 11.90 -10.23 14.83
N VAL A 11 10.84 -11.07 14.93
CA VAL A 11 9.54 -10.75 15.58
C VAL A 11 9.64 -10.48 17.09
N ASN A 12 10.70 -10.97 17.76
CA ASN A 12 10.96 -10.67 19.18
C ASN A 12 12.24 -9.81 19.30
N PRO A 13 12.19 -8.55 18.84
CA PRO A 13 13.39 -7.77 18.61
C PRO A 13 14.17 -7.54 19.91
N ASP A 14 15.40 -7.97 19.93
CA ASP A 14 16.38 -7.65 20.97
C ASP A 14 17.19 -6.40 20.60
N THR A 15 18.23 -6.11 21.36
CA THR A 15 19.05 -4.92 21.12
C THR A 15 19.86 -5.05 19.83
N ASP A 16 20.33 -6.25 19.48
CA ASP A 16 21.08 -6.47 18.24
C ASP A 16 20.19 -6.26 17.01
N SER A 17 19.02 -6.86 17.02
CA SER A 17 17.98 -6.70 15.99
C SER A 17 17.62 -5.23 15.73
N ILE A 18 17.43 -4.45 16.81
CA ILE A 18 17.12 -3.01 16.71
C ILE A 18 18.33 -2.20 16.22
N ALA A 19 19.51 -2.44 16.77
CA ALA A 19 20.72 -1.71 16.41
C ALA A 19 21.13 -1.98 14.94
N SER A 20 21.05 -3.24 14.51
CA SER A 20 21.33 -3.66 13.13
C SER A 20 20.37 -3.02 12.14
N ALA A 21 19.05 -3.02 12.43
CA ALA A 21 18.05 -2.40 11.57
C ALA A 21 18.28 -0.89 11.44
N MET A 22 18.57 -0.20 12.54
CA MET A 22 18.80 1.25 12.55
C MET A 22 20.11 1.62 11.85
N GLY A 23 21.20 0.91 12.18
CA GLY A 23 22.52 1.15 11.63
C GLY A 23 22.56 0.87 10.12
N TYR A 24 22.01 -0.27 9.70
CA TYR A 24 22.04 -0.61 8.27
C TYR A 24 21.13 0.29 7.42
N ALA A 25 19.95 0.65 7.93
CA ALA A 25 19.11 1.64 7.26
C ALA A 25 19.80 3.02 7.17
N TRP A 26 20.54 3.43 8.19
CA TRP A 26 21.34 4.64 8.14
C TRP A 26 22.45 4.53 7.09
N LEU A 27 23.21 3.44 7.08
CA LEU A 27 24.29 3.20 6.11
C LEU A 27 23.78 3.26 4.66
N LEU A 28 22.65 2.61 4.37
CA LEU A 28 22.03 2.61 3.03
C LEU A 28 21.62 4.02 2.59
N ARG A 29 21.13 4.86 3.51
CA ARG A 29 20.79 6.25 3.20
C ARG A 29 22.03 7.08 2.90
N GLU A 30 23.05 6.99 3.74
CA GLU A 30 24.25 7.82 3.62
C GLU A 30 25.13 7.40 2.42
N ARG A 31 25.34 6.09 2.24
CA ARG A 31 26.21 5.56 1.19
C ARG A 31 25.55 5.52 -0.17
N ASP A 32 24.31 5.02 -0.22
CA ASP A 32 23.64 4.66 -1.48
C ASP A 32 22.52 5.65 -1.86
N GLY A 33 22.21 6.62 -1.01
CA GLY A 33 21.09 7.54 -1.21
C GLY A 33 19.72 6.84 -1.22
N ALA A 34 19.64 5.62 -0.64
CA ALA A 34 18.43 4.83 -0.66
C ALA A 34 17.35 5.37 0.30
N GLU A 35 16.08 5.23 -0.04
CA GLU A 35 14.97 5.50 0.88
C GLU A 35 14.80 4.35 1.88
N ALA A 36 15.82 4.09 2.72
CA ALA A 36 15.83 3.03 3.70
C ALA A 36 15.22 3.47 5.04
N VAL A 37 14.35 2.64 5.61
CA VAL A 37 13.64 2.88 6.86
C VAL A 37 13.89 1.73 7.81
N ALA A 38 14.38 2.02 9.03
CA ALA A 38 14.49 1.03 10.07
C ALA A 38 13.10 0.62 10.59
N ALA A 39 12.83 -0.67 10.66
CA ALA A 39 11.59 -1.22 11.15
C ALA A 39 11.84 -2.29 12.23
N ARG A 40 10.80 -2.60 13.00
CA ARG A 40 10.77 -3.69 13.97
C ARG A 40 9.51 -4.52 13.77
N ALA A 41 9.65 -5.83 13.87
CA ALA A 41 8.54 -6.76 13.66
C ALA A 41 7.67 -7.00 14.91
N GLY A 42 8.10 -6.50 16.08
CA GLY A 42 7.41 -6.70 17.35
C GLY A 42 7.60 -5.56 18.35
N ALA A 43 7.11 -5.76 19.56
CA ALA A 43 7.28 -4.83 20.65
C ALA A 43 8.75 -4.74 21.09
N LEU A 44 9.20 -3.55 21.50
CA LEU A 44 10.51 -3.38 22.11
C LEU A 44 10.57 -4.09 23.44
N ASN A 45 11.66 -4.80 23.70
CA ASN A 45 11.95 -5.28 25.02
C ASN A 45 12.39 -4.13 25.95
N PRO A 46 12.35 -4.28 27.29
CA PRO A 46 12.70 -3.20 28.23
C PRO A 46 14.14 -2.68 28.06
N GLN A 47 15.10 -3.54 27.70
CA GLN A 47 16.50 -3.19 27.50
C GLN A 47 16.67 -2.28 26.28
N SER A 48 16.11 -2.69 25.13
CA SER A 48 16.15 -1.90 23.88
C SER A 48 15.42 -0.56 24.07
N ALA A 49 14.27 -0.55 24.74
CA ALA A 49 13.52 0.67 25.03
C ALA A 49 14.32 1.64 25.93
N TRP A 50 14.99 1.12 26.96
CA TRP A 50 15.84 1.91 27.84
C TRP A 50 17.03 2.51 27.06
N LEU A 51 17.71 1.70 26.25
CA LEU A 51 18.86 2.14 25.46
C LEU A 51 18.50 3.25 24.47
N LEU A 52 17.41 3.07 23.70
CA LEU A 52 16.94 4.11 22.77
C LEU A 52 16.63 5.42 23.51
N LYS A 53 16.00 5.35 24.68
CA LYS A 53 15.72 6.52 25.51
C LYS A 53 17.01 7.21 25.97
N GLN A 54 18.03 6.46 26.43
CA GLN A 54 19.31 7.03 26.84
C GLN A 54 20.04 7.73 25.69
N LEU A 55 19.97 7.15 24.50
CA LEU A 55 20.58 7.71 23.29
C LEU A 55 19.72 8.79 22.62
N LYS A 56 18.52 9.07 23.12
CA LYS A 56 17.55 10.01 22.53
C LYS A 56 17.22 9.69 21.07
N LEU A 57 17.09 8.40 20.77
CA LEU A 57 16.73 7.90 19.47
C LEU A 57 15.25 7.49 19.44
N ASP A 58 14.57 7.81 18.35
CA ASP A 58 13.21 7.34 18.11
C ASP A 58 13.20 5.84 17.79
N PRO A 59 12.21 5.09 18.32
CA PRO A 59 12.07 3.68 17.98
C PRO A 59 11.87 3.44 16.48
N PRO A 60 12.42 2.34 15.92
CA PRO A 60 12.08 1.91 14.57
C PRO A 60 10.56 1.76 14.35
N VAL A 61 10.11 1.98 13.11
CA VAL A 61 8.70 1.86 12.73
C VAL A 61 8.20 0.45 13.01
N LEU A 62 7.05 0.32 13.66
CA LEU A 62 6.41 -0.99 13.84
C LEU A 62 5.81 -1.47 12.52
N LEU A 63 6.26 -2.61 12.02
CA LEU A 63 5.79 -3.26 10.82
C LEU A 63 5.61 -4.77 11.11
N THR A 64 4.39 -5.20 11.36
CA THR A 64 4.09 -6.57 11.81
C THR A 64 3.62 -7.49 10.68
N ASP A 65 3.25 -6.95 9.53
CA ASP A 65 2.71 -7.69 8.40
C ASP A 65 3.12 -7.01 7.08
N ALA A 66 3.66 -7.78 6.15
CA ALA A 66 4.14 -7.30 4.85
C ALA A 66 3.07 -7.37 3.75
N SER A 67 1.86 -7.87 4.05
CA SER A 67 0.79 -7.99 3.06
C SER A 67 0.38 -6.64 2.49
N PRO A 68 0.14 -6.55 1.19
CA PRO A 68 -0.40 -5.36 0.56
C PRO A 68 -1.79 -5.00 1.11
N ARG A 69 -2.01 -3.70 1.30
CA ARG A 69 -3.29 -3.13 1.74
C ARG A 69 -3.90 -2.28 0.63
N PHE A 70 -5.21 -2.01 0.71
CA PHE A 70 -5.88 -1.18 -0.30
C PHE A 70 -5.28 0.22 -0.41
N GLU A 71 -4.74 0.78 0.67
CA GLU A 71 -4.03 2.07 0.62
C GLU A 71 -2.78 2.06 -0.28
N SER A 72 -2.17 0.88 -0.52
CA SER A 72 -0.98 0.75 -1.37
C SER A 72 -1.30 0.74 -2.87
N VAL A 73 -2.55 0.45 -3.24
CA VAL A 73 -3.01 0.34 -4.64
C VAL A 73 -4.02 1.40 -5.03
N MET A 74 -4.54 2.18 -4.06
CA MET A 74 -5.51 3.22 -4.36
C MET A 74 -4.88 4.41 -5.08
N GLN A 75 -5.64 4.98 -6.00
CA GLN A 75 -5.36 6.25 -6.63
C GLN A 75 -6.20 7.33 -5.97
N ARG A 76 -5.56 8.38 -5.48
CA ARG A 76 -6.25 9.55 -4.95
C ARG A 76 -6.70 10.42 -6.12
N LEU A 77 -7.99 10.44 -6.36
CA LEU A 77 -8.60 11.19 -7.46
C LEU A 77 -9.45 12.32 -6.89
N ASP A 78 -9.49 13.43 -7.62
CA ASP A 78 -10.47 14.47 -7.35
C ASP A 78 -11.88 13.92 -7.46
N SER A 79 -12.83 14.53 -6.77
CA SER A 79 -14.22 14.10 -6.76
C SER A 79 -15.16 15.26 -7.07
N LEU A 80 -16.36 14.92 -7.53
CA LEU A 80 -17.45 15.84 -7.79
C LEU A 80 -18.56 15.66 -6.77
N ARG A 81 -19.48 16.63 -6.72
CA ARG A 81 -20.71 16.52 -5.91
C ARG A 81 -21.82 15.86 -6.72
N PRO A 82 -22.81 15.23 -6.06
CA PRO A 82 -23.98 14.64 -6.75
C PRO A 82 -24.70 15.61 -7.67
N ASP A 83 -24.79 16.87 -7.29
CA ASP A 83 -25.46 17.91 -8.08
C ASP A 83 -24.53 18.64 -9.06
N SER A 84 -23.25 18.28 -9.17
CA SER A 84 -22.36 18.80 -10.20
C SER A 84 -22.82 18.38 -11.59
N GLN A 85 -22.57 19.21 -12.61
CA GLN A 85 -22.90 18.88 -13.99
C GLN A 85 -22.10 17.68 -14.52
N LEU A 86 -22.74 16.79 -15.25
CA LEU A 86 -22.15 15.61 -15.85
C LEU A 86 -20.97 15.93 -16.79
N GLY A 87 -20.99 17.09 -17.46
CA GLY A 87 -19.87 17.58 -18.26
C GLY A 87 -18.57 17.77 -17.49
N LEU A 88 -18.65 18.08 -16.18
CA LEU A 88 -17.47 18.13 -15.31
C LEU A 88 -16.93 16.72 -15.05
N ALA A 89 -17.83 15.74 -14.87
CA ALA A 89 -17.43 14.34 -14.72
C ALA A 89 -16.72 13.80 -15.98
N TRP A 90 -17.20 14.18 -17.16
CA TRP A 90 -16.51 13.86 -18.42
C TRP A 90 -15.09 14.43 -18.46
N THR A 91 -14.94 15.70 -18.08
CA THR A 91 -13.63 16.37 -18.02
C THR A 91 -12.70 15.73 -17.00
N LEU A 92 -13.23 15.32 -15.84
CA LEU A 92 -12.45 14.62 -14.80
C LEU A 92 -12.06 13.22 -15.30
N ALA A 93 -13.02 12.45 -15.81
CA ALA A 93 -12.80 11.09 -16.31
C ALA A 93 -11.73 11.02 -17.41
N SER A 94 -11.65 12.04 -18.29
CA SER A 94 -10.62 12.10 -19.32
C SER A 94 -9.19 12.17 -18.75
N LYS A 95 -9.02 12.68 -17.54
CA LYS A 95 -7.72 12.82 -16.85
C LYS A 95 -7.41 11.65 -15.91
N THR A 96 -8.43 10.89 -15.51
CA THR A 96 -8.34 9.85 -14.48
C THR A 96 -8.46 8.43 -15.05
N GLY A 97 -8.37 8.29 -16.37
CA GLY A 97 -8.47 7.00 -17.06
C GLY A 97 -9.89 6.44 -17.07
N GLY A 98 -10.89 7.32 -17.28
CA GLY A 98 -12.28 6.94 -17.57
C GLY A 98 -13.21 6.89 -16.38
N ILE A 99 -12.82 7.39 -15.21
CA ILE A 99 -13.65 7.38 -14.00
C ILE A 99 -13.77 8.76 -13.35
N ALA A 100 -14.93 9.08 -12.79
CA ALA A 100 -15.13 10.28 -11.99
C ALA A 100 -15.85 9.93 -10.68
N PRO A 101 -15.17 10.02 -9.54
CA PRO A 101 -15.76 9.82 -8.23
C PRO A 101 -16.78 10.91 -7.91
N VAL A 102 -17.95 10.51 -7.39
CA VAL A 102 -18.98 11.42 -6.88
C VAL A 102 -19.08 11.20 -5.37
N VAL A 103 -18.89 12.27 -4.61
CA VAL A 103 -18.78 12.23 -3.14
C VAL A 103 -19.75 13.22 -2.54
N ASN A 104 -20.47 12.82 -1.49
CA ASN A 104 -21.41 13.66 -0.75
C ASN A 104 -20.70 14.82 -0.02
N GLU A 105 -21.47 15.77 0.49
CA GLU A 105 -20.94 16.88 1.29
C GLU A 105 -20.23 16.43 2.56
N ASP A 106 -20.69 15.32 3.15
CA ASP A 106 -20.08 14.70 4.34
C ASP A 106 -18.79 13.90 4.02
N GLY A 107 -18.32 13.92 2.78
CA GLY A 107 -17.08 13.23 2.37
C GLY A 107 -17.25 11.74 2.05
N LYS A 108 -18.47 11.19 2.15
CA LYS A 108 -18.72 9.78 1.87
C LYS A 108 -18.95 9.50 0.39
N PRO A 109 -18.55 8.34 -0.13
CA PRO A 109 -18.85 7.91 -1.49
C PRO A 109 -20.35 7.93 -1.78
N TYR A 110 -20.75 8.62 -2.85
CA TYR A 110 -22.10 8.59 -3.39
C TYR A 110 -22.23 7.56 -4.51
N GLY A 111 -21.44 7.70 -5.57
CA GLY A 111 -21.43 6.81 -6.72
C GLY A 111 -20.25 7.11 -7.65
N LEU A 112 -20.00 6.21 -8.58
CA LEU A 112 -18.91 6.31 -9.54
C LEU A 112 -19.46 6.49 -10.96
N ILE A 113 -18.93 7.47 -11.68
CA ILE A 113 -19.23 7.65 -13.09
C ILE A 113 -18.08 7.04 -13.89
N ASN A 114 -18.40 6.05 -14.73
CA ASN A 114 -17.49 5.43 -15.68
C ASN A 114 -18.19 5.22 -17.03
N GLY A 115 -17.51 4.62 -18.01
CA GLY A 115 -18.08 4.41 -19.33
C GLY A 115 -19.38 3.60 -19.30
N LEU A 116 -19.44 2.55 -18.46
CA LEU A 116 -20.63 1.71 -18.33
C LEU A 116 -21.83 2.46 -17.72
N SER A 117 -21.59 3.21 -16.64
CA SER A 117 -22.62 3.99 -15.97
C SER A 117 -23.19 5.09 -16.88
N LEU A 118 -22.33 5.76 -17.65
CA LEU A 118 -22.72 6.72 -18.68
C LEU A 118 -23.54 6.06 -19.79
N PHE A 119 -23.12 4.90 -20.26
CA PHE A 119 -23.85 4.18 -21.29
C PHE A 119 -25.26 3.77 -20.82
N LYS A 120 -25.37 3.28 -19.57
CA LYS A 120 -26.68 2.98 -18.95
C LYS A 120 -27.55 4.24 -18.85
N TYR A 121 -26.99 5.36 -18.42
CA TYR A 121 -27.69 6.62 -18.32
C TYR A 121 -28.22 7.09 -19.68
N PHE A 122 -27.38 7.07 -20.72
CA PHE A 122 -27.82 7.44 -22.07
C PHE A 122 -28.92 6.52 -22.61
N THR A 123 -28.80 5.22 -22.36
CA THR A 123 -29.82 4.26 -22.77
C THR A 123 -31.17 4.55 -22.11
N GLN A 124 -31.18 4.97 -20.84
CA GLN A 124 -32.40 5.33 -20.12
C GLN A 124 -33.08 6.60 -20.70
N ILE A 125 -32.27 7.61 -21.05
CA ILE A 125 -32.80 8.89 -21.59
C ILE A 125 -33.26 8.74 -23.03
N LEU A 126 -32.46 8.08 -23.87
CA LEU A 126 -32.78 7.94 -25.28
C LEU A 126 -33.92 6.95 -25.53
N GLY A 127 -34.14 5.98 -24.62
CA GLY A 127 -35.13 4.95 -24.76
C GLY A 127 -35.03 4.17 -26.09
N PRO A 128 -36.11 3.44 -26.49
CA PRO A 128 -36.11 2.69 -27.75
C PRO A 128 -36.29 3.61 -28.98
N ARG A 129 -36.62 4.87 -28.78
CA ARG A 129 -36.67 5.90 -29.83
C ARG A 129 -35.91 7.11 -29.37
N PRO A 130 -34.83 7.52 -30.13
CA PRO A 130 -34.11 8.74 -29.80
C PRO A 130 -35.08 9.92 -29.78
N GLY A 131 -35.20 10.59 -28.64
CA GLY A 131 -35.93 11.87 -28.54
C GLY A 131 -35.03 13.00 -29.07
N ASP A 132 -35.57 14.22 -29.01
CA ASP A 132 -34.85 15.44 -29.44
C ASP A 132 -33.78 15.92 -28.41
N THR A 133 -33.41 15.09 -27.44
CA THR A 133 -32.45 15.45 -26.39
C THR A 133 -31.05 15.60 -26.98
N THR A 134 -30.46 16.77 -26.80
CA THR A 134 -29.10 17.06 -27.28
C THR A 134 -28.03 16.58 -26.31
N VAL A 135 -26.82 16.31 -26.81
CA VAL A 135 -25.66 15.98 -25.97
C VAL A 135 -25.40 17.09 -24.93
N ARG A 136 -25.63 18.35 -25.27
CA ARG A 136 -25.48 19.47 -24.33
C ARG A 136 -26.42 19.36 -23.15
N GLU A 137 -27.67 19.02 -23.36
CA GLU A 137 -28.66 18.83 -22.30
C GLU A 137 -28.28 17.66 -21.42
N MET A 138 -27.87 16.53 -22.00
CA MET A 138 -27.37 15.37 -21.23
C MET A 138 -26.18 15.74 -20.36
N MET A 139 -25.22 16.52 -20.88
CA MET A 139 -24.05 16.94 -20.12
C MET A 139 -24.33 18.01 -19.05
N SER A 140 -25.51 18.66 -19.12
CA SER A 140 -25.97 19.60 -18.09
C SER A 140 -26.71 18.93 -16.93
N ALA A 141 -27.06 17.66 -17.07
CA ALA A 141 -27.69 16.87 -16.00
C ALA A 141 -26.77 16.71 -14.78
N PRO A 142 -27.32 16.51 -13.58
CA PRO A 142 -26.51 16.28 -12.39
C PRO A 142 -25.81 14.91 -12.41
N CYS A 143 -24.61 14.84 -11.84
CA CYS A 143 -23.80 13.61 -11.75
C CYS A 143 -24.54 12.43 -11.10
N LYS A 144 -25.42 12.72 -10.15
CA LYS A 144 -26.22 11.69 -9.45
C LYS A 144 -27.06 10.83 -10.37
N ASP A 145 -27.49 11.37 -11.52
CA ASP A 145 -28.36 10.66 -12.47
C ASP A 145 -27.62 9.58 -13.26
N ALA A 146 -26.28 9.75 -13.43
CA ALA A 146 -25.43 8.83 -14.18
C ALA A 146 -24.47 8.01 -13.29
N ALA A 147 -24.43 8.29 -11.99
CA ALA A 147 -23.52 7.63 -11.07
C ALA A 147 -24.00 6.23 -10.68
N ASP A 148 -23.11 5.24 -10.75
CA ASP A 148 -23.35 3.91 -10.19
C ASP A 148 -23.14 3.94 -8.68
N THR A 149 -24.21 3.74 -7.91
CA THR A 149 -24.19 3.75 -6.44
C THR A 149 -23.85 2.39 -5.83
N ASN A 150 -23.74 1.33 -6.65
CA ASN A 150 -23.54 -0.05 -6.18
C ASN A 150 -22.06 -0.47 -6.14
N VAL A 151 -21.13 0.47 -6.36
CA VAL A 151 -19.70 0.17 -6.35
C VAL A 151 -19.24 -0.26 -4.95
N PRO A 152 -18.57 -1.43 -4.81
CA PRO A 152 -18.13 -1.93 -3.51
C PRO A 152 -17.09 -1.01 -2.83
N LYS A 153 -17.07 -1.07 -1.49
CA LYS A 153 -16.15 -0.29 -0.64
C LYS A 153 -15.23 -1.22 0.13
N PHE A 154 -13.95 -0.83 0.22
CA PHE A 154 -12.95 -1.52 1.03
C PHE A 154 -12.23 -0.53 1.96
N PRO A 155 -11.89 -0.95 3.18
CA PRO A 155 -11.12 -0.12 4.09
C PRO A 155 -9.67 0.02 3.60
N ALA A 156 -9.10 1.21 3.68
CA ALA A 156 -7.72 1.48 3.28
C ALA A 156 -6.70 0.59 4.00
N SER A 157 -6.95 0.31 5.29
CA SER A 157 -6.14 -0.56 6.14
C SER A 157 -6.36 -2.07 5.90
N GLY A 158 -7.36 -2.46 5.09
CA GLY A 158 -7.69 -3.86 4.83
C GLY A 158 -6.61 -4.55 3.99
N HIS A 159 -6.26 -5.80 4.35
CA HIS A 159 -5.35 -6.60 3.54
C HIS A 159 -6.06 -7.11 2.28
N ILE A 160 -5.44 -6.92 1.13
CA ILE A 160 -6.03 -7.31 -0.17
C ILE A 160 -6.39 -8.80 -0.20
N ARG A 161 -5.54 -9.67 0.35
CA ARG A 161 -5.75 -11.14 0.39
C ARG A 161 -7.09 -11.55 1.03
N ASP A 162 -7.57 -10.79 2.02
CA ASP A 162 -8.82 -11.12 2.74
C ASP A 162 -10.06 -10.90 1.87
N PHE A 163 -9.95 -10.06 0.85
CA PHE A 163 -11.03 -9.69 -0.06
C PHE A 163 -10.90 -10.26 -1.48
N LEU A 164 -9.77 -10.92 -1.78
CA LEU A 164 -9.43 -11.35 -3.14
C LEU A 164 -10.50 -12.25 -3.76
N ASN A 165 -11.05 -13.20 -3.01
CA ASN A 165 -12.11 -14.10 -3.48
C ASN A 165 -13.41 -13.37 -3.85
N ARG A 166 -13.71 -12.26 -3.20
CA ARG A 166 -14.84 -11.39 -3.53
C ARG A 166 -14.53 -10.61 -4.80
N ILE A 167 -13.38 -9.95 -4.86
CA ILE A 167 -12.93 -9.14 -6.00
C ILE A 167 -12.92 -9.94 -7.31
N LEU A 168 -12.50 -11.21 -7.26
CA LEU A 168 -12.48 -12.10 -8.43
C LEU A 168 -13.89 -12.50 -8.94
N ARG A 169 -14.95 -12.28 -8.14
CA ARG A 169 -16.34 -12.60 -8.50
C ARG A 169 -17.16 -11.36 -8.85
N ASP A 170 -16.65 -10.17 -8.45
CA ASP A 170 -17.33 -8.92 -8.73
C ASP A 170 -17.27 -8.62 -10.24
N GLU A 171 -18.35 -8.07 -10.79
CA GLU A 171 -18.43 -7.64 -12.19
C GLU A 171 -17.89 -6.21 -12.41
N THR A 172 -17.36 -5.58 -11.36
CA THR A 172 -16.81 -4.22 -11.43
C THR A 172 -15.28 -4.24 -11.42
N ASP A 173 -14.70 -3.29 -12.13
CA ASP A 173 -13.24 -3.09 -12.17
C ASP A 173 -12.75 -2.02 -11.18
N GLU A 174 -13.67 -1.29 -10.55
CA GLU A 174 -13.35 -0.18 -9.66
C GLU A 174 -13.99 -0.38 -8.28
N TYR A 175 -13.24 0.06 -7.25
CA TYR A 175 -13.61 -0.08 -5.85
C TYR A 175 -13.31 1.19 -5.08
N TRP A 176 -14.22 1.61 -4.22
CA TRP A 176 -13.97 2.67 -3.27
C TRP A 176 -12.97 2.22 -2.22
N VAL A 177 -12.01 3.08 -1.93
CA VAL A 177 -11.15 2.94 -0.75
C VAL A 177 -11.53 4.03 0.24
N VAL A 178 -11.88 3.61 1.45
CA VAL A 178 -12.43 4.48 2.50
C VAL A 178 -11.67 4.34 3.81
N ASP A 179 -11.77 5.35 4.67
CA ASP A 179 -11.26 5.29 6.04
C ASP A 179 -12.23 4.56 7.00
N GLU A 180 -11.91 4.57 8.28
CA GLU A 180 -12.72 3.97 9.36
C GLU A 180 -14.08 4.65 9.53
N ASN A 181 -14.23 5.90 9.11
CA ASN A 181 -15.46 6.69 9.15
C ASN A 181 -16.25 6.60 7.83
N ASN A 182 -15.83 5.71 6.91
CA ASN A 182 -16.39 5.57 5.57
C ASN A 182 -16.21 6.84 4.69
N LEU A 183 -15.19 7.65 4.98
CA LEU A 183 -14.83 8.80 4.14
C LEU A 183 -13.99 8.35 2.95
N TYR A 184 -14.20 8.99 1.82
CA TYR A 184 -13.49 8.73 0.57
C TYR A 184 -12.01 9.05 0.68
N LEU A 185 -11.16 8.08 0.37
CA LEU A 185 -9.70 8.24 0.29
C LEU A 185 -9.16 8.09 -1.13
N GLY A 186 -9.80 7.25 -1.96
CA GLY A 186 -9.36 6.99 -3.32
C GLY A 186 -10.16 5.87 -3.99
N ILE A 187 -9.74 5.52 -5.19
CA ILE A 187 -10.27 4.40 -5.99
C ILE A 187 -9.14 3.38 -6.20
N ALA A 188 -9.43 2.11 -5.94
CA ALA A 188 -8.58 0.99 -6.34
C ALA A 188 -9.16 0.31 -7.58
N ARG A 189 -8.30 -0.07 -8.53
CA ARG A 189 -8.73 -0.81 -9.73
C ARG A 189 -8.39 -2.29 -9.57
N GLN A 190 -9.24 -3.15 -10.09
CA GLN A 190 -9.04 -4.59 -10.02
C GLN A 190 -7.64 -5.02 -10.50
N ARG A 191 -7.16 -4.47 -11.60
CA ARG A 191 -5.81 -4.76 -12.14
C ARG A 191 -4.67 -4.43 -11.15
N ASP A 192 -4.81 -3.32 -10.38
CA ASP A 192 -3.81 -2.87 -9.42
C ASP A 192 -3.90 -3.71 -8.13
N ILE A 193 -5.11 -4.15 -7.77
CA ILE A 193 -5.37 -5.07 -6.65
C ILE A 193 -4.81 -6.46 -6.94
N LEU A 194 -4.92 -6.95 -8.17
CA LEU A 194 -4.42 -8.27 -8.57
C LEU A 194 -2.89 -8.32 -8.74
N ASN A 195 -2.25 -7.16 -8.85
CA ASN A 195 -0.79 -7.03 -8.93
C ASN A 195 -0.29 -5.88 -8.05
N PRO A 196 -0.46 -6.00 -6.71
CA PRO A 196 -0.10 -4.93 -5.80
C PRO A 196 1.43 -4.74 -5.72
N PRO A 197 1.91 -3.51 -5.45
CA PRO A 197 3.31 -3.27 -5.18
C PRO A 197 3.72 -4.02 -3.90
N ARG A 198 4.82 -4.77 -3.98
CA ARG A 198 5.38 -5.48 -2.83
C ARG A 198 6.24 -4.56 -1.99
N LEU A 199 6.20 -4.71 -0.66
CA LEU A 199 7.12 -4.03 0.23
C LEU A 199 8.53 -4.57 0.02
N LYS A 200 9.50 -3.67 -0.14
CA LYS A 200 10.91 -4.03 -0.23
C LYS A 200 11.47 -4.22 1.17
N ILE A 201 12.02 -5.40 1.45
CA ILE A 201 12.49 -5.79 2.78
C ILE A 201 13.92 -6.27 2.72
N ILE A 202 14.71 -5.84 3.69
CA ILE A 202 16.02 -6.38 4.05
C ILE A 202 15.87 -6.97 5.45
N LEU A 203 16.23 -8.23 5.61
CA LEU A 203 16.24 -8.89 6.91
C LEU A 203 17.60 -8.70 7.58
N VAL A 204 17.57 -8.37 8.86
CA VAL A 204 18.77 -8.32 9.70
C VAL A 204 18.57 -9.18 10.95
N ASP A 205 19.66 -9.82 11.42
CA ASP A 205 19.69 -10.56 12.66
C ASP A 205 18.78 -11.80 12.70
N HIS A 206 18.40 -12.29 11.55
CA HIS A 206 17.74 -13.60 11.35
C HIS A 206 17.67 -13.94 9.88
N ASN A 207 17.58 -15.24 9.58
CA ASN A 207 17.41 -15.73 8.21
C ASN A 207 16.36 -16.86 8.12
N GLU A 208 15.66 -17.16 9.20
CA GLU A 208 14.59 -18.16 9.22
C GLU A 208 13.22 -17.48 9.04
N PRO A 209 12.35 -17.92 8.08
CA PRO A 209 11.04 -17.33 7.85
C PRO A 209 10.12 -17.30 9.07
N ARG A 210 10.29 -18.24 10.02
CA ARG A 210 9.50 -18.30 11.26
C ARG A 210 9.77 -17.15 12.22
N GLN A 211 10.91 -16.51 12.09
CA GLN A 211 11.33 -15.37 12.92
C GLN A 211 11.04 -14.03 12.22
N ALA A 212 10.65 -14.09 10.96
CA ALA A 212 10.40 -12.90 10.17
C ALA A 212 8.98 -12.33 10.39
N ILE A 213 8.78 -11.14 9.87
CA ILE A 213 7.48 -10.47 9.77
C ILE A 213 6.43 -11.37 9.08
N ALA A 214 5.16 -11.26 9.48
CA ALA A 214 4.07 -11.99 8.83
C ALA A 214 3.98 -11.64 7.33
N ALA A 215 3.60 -12.63 6.53
CA ALA A 215 3.47 -12.52 5.07
C ALA A 215 4.75 -12.04 4.34
N LEU A 216 5.92 -12.44 4.82
CA LEU A 216 7.19 -12.16 4.15
C LEU A 216 7.20 -12.63 2.69
N GLU A 217 6.51 -13.72 2.37
CA GLU A 217 6.35 -14.27 1.03
C GLU A 217 5.61 -13.32 0.06
N GLU A 218 4.83 -12.38 0.58
CA GLU A 218 4.16 -11.34 -0.20
C GLU A 218 5.05 -10.10 -0.43
N ALA A 219 6.20 -10.01 0.27
CA ALA A 219 7.18 -8.94 0.09
C ALA A 219 8.19 -9.25 -1.02
N GLU A 220 8.97 -8.24 -1.38
CA GLU A 220 10.18 -8.34 -2.18
C GLU A 220 11.38 -8.35 -1.23
N LEU A 221 11.91 -9.55 -0.94
CA LEU A 221 13.11 -9.71 -0.14
C LEU A 221 14.34 -9.33 -0.99
N LEU A 222 15.09 -8.33 -0.56
CA LEU A 222 16.25 -7.81 -1.29
C LEU A 222 17.57 -8.37 -0.78
N GLU A 223 17.70 -8.50 0.55
CA GLU A 223 18.94 -8.86 1.19
C GLU A 223 18.70 -9.48 2.58
N ILE A 224 19.62 -10.34 3.01
CA ILE A 224 19.70 -10.84 4.38
C ILE A 224 21.10 -10.55 4.91
N LEU A 225 21.18 -9.97 6.11
CA LEU A 225 22.41 -9.72 6.86
C LEU A 225 22.28 -10.34 8.24
N ASP A 226 23.12 -11.35 8.54
CA ASP A 226 22.94 -12.18 9.74
C ASP A 226 24.27 -12.73 10.28
N HIS A 227 24.28 -13.16 11.53
CA HIS A 227 25.40 -13.84 12.17
C HIS A 227 25.04 -15.23 12.71
N HIS A 228 23.79 -15.63 12.55
CA HIS A 228 23.30 -16.94 12.98
C HIS A 228 23.63 -18.05 11.97
N ARG A 229 23.40 -19.30 12.38
CA ARG A 229 23.49 -20.42 11.45
C ARG A 229 22.54 -20.21 10.25
N LEU A 230 22.96 -20.70 9.11
CA LEU A 230 22.14 -20.62 7.89
C LEU A 230 20.86 -21.43 8.03
N GLY A 231 19.73 -20.77 7.89
CA GLY A 231 18.42 -21.36 7.64
C GLY A 231 18.25 -21.74 6.17
N ASN A 232 17.02 -21.96 5.77
CA ASN A 232 16.67 -22.22 4.37
C ASN A 232 15.59 -21.22 3.91
N PRO A 233 15.93 -19.94 3.73
CA PRO A 233 14.98 -18.97 3.22
C PRO A 233 14.64 -19.29 1.76
N HIS A 234 13.35 -19.38 1.46
CA HIS A 234 12.89 -19.48 0.08
C HIS A 234 12.75 -18.10 -0.53
N THR A 235 13.47 -17.85 -1.61
CA THR A 235 13.40 -16.59 -2.36
C THR A 235 13.01 -16.86 -3.80
N HIS A 236 12.19 -15.97 -4.37
CA HIS A 236 11.78 -16.09 -5.79
C HIS A 236 12.87 -15.63 -6.76
N THR A 237 13.78 -14.78 -6.28
CA THR A 237 14.90 -14.23 -7.04
C THR A 237 16.18 -14.38 -6.24
N PRO A 238 17.36 -14.42 -6.89
CA PRO A 238 18.62 -14.33 -6.18
C PRO A 238 18.69 -13.04 -5.36
N ILE A 239 19.12 -13.16 -4.12
CA ILE A 239 19.30 -12.04 -3.19
C ILE A 239 20.74 -11.99 -2.69
N ARG A 240 21.14 -10.85 -2.14
CA ARG A 240 22.38 -10.75 -1.38
C ARG A 240 22.19 -11.42 -0.03
N PHE A 241 23.12 -12.29 0.35
CA PHE A 241 23.09 -12.97 1.63
C PHE A 241 24.49 -12.85 2.28
N THR A 242 24.58 -12.04 3.34
CA THR A 242 25.80 -11.81 4.08
C THR A 242 25.70 -12.45 5.46
N VAL A 243 26.58 -13.44 5.72
CA VAL A 243 26.68 -14.10 7.03
C VAL A 243 28.15 -14.21 7.38
N ASP A 244 28.49 -13.84 8.60
CA ASP A 244 29.86 -14.01 9.11
C ASP A 244 29.82 -14.44 10.58
N ILE A 245 30.95 -14.98 11.05
CA ILE A 245 31.13 -15.51 12.42
C ILE A 245 31.58 -14.35 13.32
N VAL A 246 30.59 -13.59 13.78
CA VAL A 246 30.76 -12.47 14.71
C VAL A 246 29.84 -12.60 15.91
N GLY A 247 30.04 -11.76 16.92
CA GLY A 247 29.23 -11.80 18.15
C GLY A 247 27.81 -11.25 18.01
N SER A 248 27.53 -10.45 16.95
CA SER A 248 26.25 -9.81 16.70
C SER A 248 26.16 -9.31 15.27
N THR A 249 24.95 -9.18 14.71
CA THR A 249 24.73 -8.58 13.39
C THR A 249 25.09 -7.08 13.39
N SER A 250 24.91 -6.40 14.51
CA SER A 250 25.34 -5.00 14.64
C SER A 250 26.86 -4.81 14.53
N THR A 251 27.66 -5.83 14.83
CA THR A 251 29.10 -5.84 14.53
C THR A 251 29.35 -5.80 13.03
N LEU A 252 28.69 -6.65 12.24
CA LEU A 252 28.78 -6.62 10.77
C LEU A 252 28.40 -5.25 10.20
N VAL A 253 27.29 -4.68 10.69
CA VAL A 253 26.85 -3.34 10.26
C VAL A 253 27.90 -2.27 10.60
N SER A 254 28.53 -2.37 11.78
CA SER A 254 29.59 -1.44 12.20
C SER A 254 30.83 -1.55 11.31
N GLU A 255 31.26 -2.75 10.96
CA GLU A 255 32.39 -3.00 10.04
C GLU A 255 32.07 -2.44 8.65
N MET A 256 30.90 -2.74 8.08
CA MET A 256 30.44 -2.19 6.80
C MET A 256 30.39 -0.66 6.80
N THR A 257 30.06 -0.06 7.94
CA THR A 257 30.04 1.40 8.10
C THR A 257 31.44 2.00 8.13
N ALA A 258 32.39 1.29 8.72
CA ALA A 258 33.77 1.74 8.78
C ALA A 258 34.52 1.62 7.43
N GLU A 259 34.03 0.75 6.54
CA GLU A 259 34.59 0.55 5.19
C GLU A 259 34.01 1.50 4.14
N ALA A 260 32.87 2.14 4.44
CA ALA A 260 32.10 2.99 3.51
C ALA A 260 32.56 4.45 3.54
#